data_c492d350929b15ab0632e608d5a40158
#
_entry.id   c492d350929b15ab0632e608d5a40158
#
_cell.length_a   1.000
_cell.length_b   1.000
_cell.length_c   1.000
_cell.angle_alpha   90.00
_cell.angle_beta   90.00
_cell.angle_gamma   90.00
#
_symmetry.space_group_name_H-M   'P 1'
#
loop_
_entity.id
_entity.type
_entity.pdbx_description
1 polymer ?
#
loop_
_entity_poly.entity_id
_entity_poly.type
_entity_poly.pdbx_seq_one_letter_code
_entity_poly.pdbx_strand_id
1 'polypeptide(L)'
;MTELQHAAKATRPRIQPAEEGDRRPLSVSARLGRLQFHQSGKFRVLQFADIQDGPKVSKDTISLIEASLDATRPDLVIFNGNQIAGYDSAYALTSRKRRWDARPASASSEASGERYAAALEHTRELVRATIEQLVHPLADRGVPWAVTFGNHDFQCGLDNAEIESICREFPGCINPERAADGTTGIAVKHGVKHDVGDMEQDFGLPEQPVIACA
;
A
#
# COMPACT_ATOMS: atom_id res chain seq x y z
N MET A 1 17.61 -5.78 -64.96
CA MET A 1 16.39 -5.78 -64.15
C MET A 1 16.81 -5.98 -62.71
N THR A 2 16.86 -4.91 -61.96
CA THR A 2 17.34 -4.92 -60.59
C THR A 2 16.09 -4.84 -59.69
N GLU A 3 15.75 -5.94 -59.04
CA GLU A 3 14.68 -5.96 -58.04
C GLU A 3 15.13 -5.20 -56.79
N LEU A 4 14.54 -4.04 -56.62
CA LEU A 4 14.60 -3.28 -55.38
C LEU A 4 13.71 -3.99 -54.35
N GLN A 5 14.34 -4.83 -53.52
CA GLN A 5 13.70 -5.34 -52.31
C GLN A 5 13.47 -4.17 -51.37
N HIS A 6 12.24 -3.68 -51.32
CA HIS A 6 11.79 -2.81 -50.24
C HIS A 6 11.73 -3.63 -48.95
N ALA A 7 12.82 -3.61 -48.20
CA ALA A 7 12.78 -4.10 -46.81
C ALA A 7 11.75 -3.26 -46.05
N ALA A 8 10.60 -3.85 -45.78
CA ALA A 8 9.60 -3.28 -44.92
C ALA A 8 10.28 -2.95 -43.58
N LYS A 9 10.36 -1.66 -43.27
CA LYS A 9 10.84 -1.18 -41.96
C LYS A 9 9.95 -1.81 -40.92
N ALA A 10 10.41 -2.88 -40.28
CA ALA A 10 9.69 -3.49 -39.16
C ALA A 10 9.47 -2.40 -38.12
N THR A 11 8.21 -1.95 -37.98
CA THR A 11 7.81 -1.03 -36.93
C THR A 11 8.10 -1.74 -35.60
N ARG A 12 9.07 -1.24 -34.84
CA ARG A 12 9.36 -1.77 -33.52
C ARG A 12 8.06 -1.75 -32.72
N PRO A 13 7.64 -2.89 -32.17
CA PRO A 13 6.44 -2.89 -31.32
C PRO A 13 6.65 -1.89 -30.17
N ARG A 14 5.58 -1.22 -29.80
CA ARG A 14 5.60 -0.22 -28.73
C ARG A 14 6.10 -0.83 -27.40
N ILE A 15 5.78 -2.08 -27.19
CA ILE A 15 6.28 -2.94 -26.13
C ILE A 15 7.13 -4.01 -26.79
N GLN A 16 8.43 -3.98 -26.59
CA GLN A 16 9.33 -4.98 -27.17
C GLN A 16 9.29 -6.23 -26.32
N PRO A 17 9.15 -7.43 -26.95
CA PRO A 17 9.42 -8.66 -26.24
C PRO A 17 10.84 -8.60 -25.69
N ALA A 18 10.97 -8.73 -24.38
CA ALA A 18 12.26 -8.79 -23.74
C ALA A 18 12.57 -10.23 -23.35
N GLU A 19 13.82 -10.52 -23.12
CA GLU A 19 14.24 -11.77 -22.53
C GLU A 19 13.56 -11.98 -21.18
N GLU A 20 13.34 -13.23 -20.82
CA GLU A 20 12.76 -13.55 -19.52
C GLU A 20 13.63 -12.95 -18.40
N GLY A 21 13.01 -12.15 -17.53
CA GLY A 21 13.72 -11.44 -16.47
C GLY A 21 14.21 -10.03 -16.81
N ASP A 22 14.00 -9.53 -18.04
CA ASP A 22 14.31 -8.12 -18.34
C ASP A 22 13.41 -7.18 -17.53
N ARG A 23 14.02 -6.49 -16.58
CA ARG A 23 13.35 -5.54 -15.67
C ARG A 23 13.63 -4.08 -16.03
N ARG A 24 14.24 -3.83 -17.19
CA ARG A 24 14.45 -2.46 -17.61
C ARG A 24 13.09 -1.75 -17.78
N PRO A 25 12.93 -0.57 -17.24
CA PRO A 25 11.69 0.18 -17.37
C PRO A 25 11.45 0.61 -18.83
N LEU A 26 10.18 0.70 -19.21
CA LEU A 26 9.75 1.04 -20.56
C LEU A 26 10.19 2.44 -20.98
N SER A 27 10.33 3.35 -20.03
CA SER A 27 10.74 4.72 -20.29
C SER A 27 11.64 5.29 -19.17
N VAL A 28 12.34 6.37 -19.50
CA VAL A 28 13.23 7.07 -18.56
C VAL A 28 12.46 7.64 -17.36
N SER A 29 11.17 7.94 -17.50
CA SER A 29 10.34 8.48 -16.43
C SER A 29 10.12 7.48 -15.29
N ALA A 30 10.30 6.18 -15.53
CA ALA A 30 10.29 5.18 -14.46
C ALA A 30 11.40 5.41 -13.43
N ARG A 31 12.51 6.02 -13.83
CA ARG A 31 13.59 6.38 -12.91
C ARG A 31 13.20 7.44 -11.88
N LEU A 32 12.06 8.07 -12.06
CA LEU A 32 11.47 9.06 -11.16
C LEU A 32 10.46 8.45 -10.17
N GLY A 33 10.53 7.13 -9.94
CA GLY A 33 9.69 6.44 -8.97
C GLY A 33 8.25 6.15 -9.42
N ARG A 34 7.94 6.32 -10.70
CA ARG A 34 6.62 5.94 -11.24
C ARG A 34 6.58 4.47 -11.58
N LEU A 35 5.48 3.81 -11.22
CA LEU A 35 5.24 2.43 -11.63
C LEU A 35 5.08 2.35 -13.14
N GLN A 36 5.83 1.45 -13.79
CA GLN A 36 5.80 1.27 -15.24
C GLN A 36 6.01 -0.18 -15.61
N PHE A 37 5.44 -0.56 -16.76
CA PHE A 37 5.72 -1.85 -17.35
C PHE A 37 7.18 -1.98 -17.77
N HIS A 38 7.71 -3.18 -17.64
CA HIS A 38 9.01 -3.54 -18.22
C HIS A 38 8.97 -3.50 -19.75
N GLN A 39 10.13 -3.55 -20.38
CA GLN A 39 10.26 -3.67 -21.84
C GLN A 39 9.53 -4.90 -22.37
N SER A 40 9.46 -5.97 -21.57
CA SER A 40 8.68 -7.19 -21.88
C SER A 40 7.16 -7.01 -21.84
N GLY A 41 6.65 -5.84 -21.45
CA GLY A 41 5.24 -5.59 -21.22
C GLY A 41 4.69 -6.22 -19.93
N LYS A 42 5.56 -6.77 -19.07
CA LYS A 42 5.15 -7.40 -17.80
C LYS A 42 5.21 -6.38 -16.67
N PHE A 43 4.28 -6.51 -15.75
CA PHE A 43 4.27 -5.84 -14.44
C PHE A 43 3.72 -6.85 -13.42
N ARG A 44 4.49 -7.12 -12.37
CA ARG A 44 4.16 -8.14 -11.39
C ARG A 44 3.71 -7.47 -10.09
N VAL A 45 2.53 -7.82 -9.65
CA VAL A 45 2.01 -7.41 -8.35
C VAL A 45 1.96 -8.62 -7.44
N LEU A 46 2.57 -8.52 -6.28
CA LEU A 46 2.43 -9.49 -5.21
C LEU A 46 1.50 -8.90 -4.14
N GLN A 47 0.52 -9.66 -3.75
CA GLN A 47 -0.45 -9.25 -2.74
C GLN A 47 -0.32 -10.12 -1.50
N PHE A 48 -0.23 -9.47 -0.35
CA PHE A 48 -0.37 -10.09 0.97
C PHE A 48 -1.68 -9.62 1.60
N ALA A 49 -2.41 -10.53 2.20
CA ALA A 49 -3.62 -10.25 2.95
C ALA A 49 -3.66 -11.07 4.23
N ASP A 50 -4.35 -10.56 5.23
CA ASP A 50 -4.62 -11.30 6.47
C ASP A 50 -3.35 -11.86 7.17
N ILE A 51 -2.31 -11.05 7.24
CA ILE A 51 -1.08 -11.40 7.97
C ILE A 51 -1.40 -11.58 9.45
N GLN A 52 -2.13 -10.63 10.03
CA GLN A 52 -2.66 -10.68 11.39
C GLN A 52 -1.61 -11.06 12.45
N ASP A 53 -0.43 -10.46 12.36
CA ASP A 53 0.61 -10.61 13.38
C ASP A 53 0.53 -9.48 14.43
N GLY A 54 0.98 -9.78 15.64
CA GLY A 54 1.13 -8.82 16.73
C GLY A 54 2.41 -7.99 16.60
N PRO A 55 2.76 -7.19 17.63
CA PRO A 55 3.94 -6.33 17.61
C PRO A 55 5.27 -7.06 17.40
N LYS A 56 5.31 -8.33 17.72
CA LYS A 56 6.41 -9.22 17.39
C LYS A 56 5.97 -10.13 16.24
N VAL A 57 6.35 -9.75 15.03
CA VAL A 57 6.00 -10.52 13.84
C VAL A 57 6.67 -11.90 13.89
N SER A 58 5.92 -12.91 13.49
CA SER A 58 6.39 -14.29 13.43
C SER A 58 7.57 -14.43 12.44
N LYS A 59 8.56 -15.23 12.81
CA LYS A 59 9.68 -15.54 11.90
C LYS A 59 9.20 -16.26 10.64
N ASP A 60 8.15 -17.06 10.75
CA ASP A 60 7.57 -17.76 9.60
C ASP A 60 6.91 -16.79 8.64
N THR A 61 6.24 -15.76 9.16
CA THR A 61 5.68 -14.67 8.35
C THR A 61 6.78 -13.95 7.57
N ILE A 62 7.86 -13.55 8.24
CA ILE A 62 8.99 -12.87 7.57
C ILE A 62 9.61 -13.79 6.51
N SER A 63 9.87 -15.05 6.85
CA SER A 63 10.43 -16.03 5.89
C SER A 63 9.51 -16.24 4.68
N LEU A 64 8.18 -16.26 4.89
CA LEU A 64 7.22 -16.35 3.79
C LEU A 64 7.24 -15.12 2.89
N ILE A 65 7.31 -13.93 3.47
CA ILE A 65 7.44 -12.67 2.71
C ILE A 65 8.72 -12.71 1.87
N GLU A 66 9.87 -13.03 2.48
CA GLU A 66 11.16 -13.11 1.80
C GLU A 66 11.13 -14.12 0.65
N ALA A 67 10.68 -15.34 0.91
CA ALA A 67 10.59 -16.38 -0.10
C ALA A 67 9.65 -15.99 -1.26
N SER A 68 8.54 -15.33 -0.95
CA SER A 68 7.58 -14.85 -1.94
C SER A 68 8.18 -13.75 -2.82
N LEU A 69 8.92 -12.80 -2.22
CA LEU A 69 9.63 -11.74 -2.94
C LEU A 69 10.70 -12.32 -3.87
N ASP A 70 11.48 -13.28 -3.40
CA ASP A 70 12.55 -13.90 -4.17
C ASP A 70 12.01 -14.74 -5.33
N ALA A 71 10.91 -15.47 -5.11
CA ALA A 71 10.28 -16.31 -6.12
C ALA A 71 9.58 -15.49 -7.21
N THR A 72 8.89 -14.40 -6.84
CA THR A 72 8.05 -13.63 -7.79
C THR A 72 8.77 -12.45 -8.39
N ARG A 73 9.74 -11.86 -7.66
CA ARG A 73 10.42 -10.62 -8.02
C ARG A 73 9.41 -9.55 -8.45
N PRO A 74 8.53 -9.13 -7.56
CA PRO A 74 7.44 -8.22 -7.91
C PRO A 74 7.96 -6.82 -8.21
N ASP A 75 7.16 -6.07 -8.96
CA ASP A 75 7.38 -4.65 -9.24
C ASP A 75 6.62 -3.77 -8.26
N LEU A 76 5.62 -4.35 -7.60
CA LEU A 76 4.82 -3.74 -6.55
C LEU A 76 4.33 -4.81 -5.58
N VAL A 77 4.34 -4.48 -4.30
CA VAL A 77 3.66 -5.26 -3.26
C VAL A 77 2.45 -4.48 -2.76
N ILE A 78 1.33 -5.18 -2.57
CA ILE A 78 0.13 -4.61 -1.94
C ILE A 78 -0.17 -5.41 -0.67
N PHE A 79 -0.17 -4.72 0.47
CA PHE A 79 -0.73 -5.24 1.70
C PHE A 79 -2.24 -4.94 1.71
N ASN A 80 -3.05 -5.97 1.53
CA ASN A 80 -4.48 -5.84 1.28
C ASN A 80 -5.33 -6.10 2.53
N GLY A 81 -5.06 -5.35 3.59
CA GLY A 81 -5.83 -5.39 4.83
C GLY A 81 -5.39 -6.47 5.82
N ASN A 82 -5.72 -6.21 7.09
CA ASN A 82 -5.43 -7.08 8.22
C ASN A 82 -3.94 -7.43 8.37
N GLN A 83 -3.08 -6.41 8.27
CA GLN A 83 -1.65 -6.56 8.54
C GLN A 83 -1.41 -6.80 10.02
N ILE A 84 -2.20 -6.12 10.85
CA ILE A 84 -2.05 -6.08 12.30
C ILE A 84 -3.15 -6.91 12.93
N ALA A 85 -2.78 -7.78 13.88
CA ALA A 85 -3.71 -8.39 14.81
C ALA A 85 -4.14 -7.34 15.86
N GLY A 86 -4.96 -6.37 15.46
CA GLY A 86 -5.35 -5.27 16.35
C GLY A 86 -6.07 -5.70 17.62
N TYR A 87 -6.51 -6.95 17.67
CA TYR A 87 -7.07 -7.62 18.85
C TYR A 87 -6.02 -8.25 19.76
N ASP A 88 -4.72 -8.14 19.44
CA ASP A 88 -3.64 -8.65 20.28
C ASP A 88 -3.68 -7.98 21.67
N SER A 89 -3.32 -8.75 22.69
CA SER A 89 -3.28 -8.30 24.08
C SER A 89 -2.34 -7.11 24.31
N ALA A 90 -1.33 -6.92 23.46
CA ALA A 90 -0.45 -5.76 23.52
C ALA A 90 -1.19 -4.44 23.32
N TYR A 91 -2.34 -4.45 22.67
CA TYR A 91 -3.18 -3.27 22.43
C TYR A 91 -4.35 -3.15 23.40
N ALA A 92 -4.39 -3.95 24.47
CA ALA A 92 -5.56 -4.05 25.37
C ALA A 92 -6.03 -2.70 25.94
N LEU A 93 -5.13 -1.76 26.19
CA LEU A 93 -5.46 -0.44 26.76
C LEU A 93 -6.13 0.51 25.75
N THR A 94 -5.95 0.28 24.47
CA THR A 94 -6.43 1.15 23.39
C THR A 94 -7.42 0.44 22.48
N SER A 95 -7.56 -0.90 22.59
CA SER A 95 -8.30 -1.73 21.67
C SER A 95 -9.76 -1.30 21.51
N ARG A 96 -10.27 -1.40 20.28
CA ARG A 96 -11.66 -1.09 19.90
C ARG A 96 -12.27 -2.29 19.21
N LYS A 97 -13.48 -2.67 19.61
CA LYS A 97 -14.20 -3.78 18.97
C LYS A 97 -14.84 -3.38 17.65
N ARG A 98 -15.28 -2.13 17.55
CA ARG A 98 -15.98 -1.60 16.37
C ARG A 98 -15.34 -0.28 15.95
N ARG A 99 -15.32 -0.01 14.64
CA ARG A 99 -14.73 1.20 14.09
C ARG A 99 -15.37 2.50 14.64
N TRP A 100 -16.66 2.44 14.93
CA TRP A 100 -17.42 3.58 15.46
C TRP A 100 -17.43 3.66 16.99
N ASP A 101 -16.79 2.72 17.70
CA ASP A 101 -16.65 2.84 19.15
C ASP A 101 -15.87 4.11 19.45
N ALA A 102 -16.44 4.95 20.30
CA ALA A 102 -15.78 6.18 20.71
C ALA A 102 -14.47 5.85 21.42
N ARG A 103 -13.42 6.59 21.07
CA ARG A 103 -12.22 6.58 21.91
C ARG A 103 -12.60 7.14 23.28
N PRO A 104 -12.03 6.65 24.37
CA PRO A 104 -12.22 7.22 25.71
C PRO A 104 -11.60 8.63 25.83
N ALA A 105 -11.96 9.54 24.93
CA ALA A 105 -11.44 10.91 24.90
C ALA A 105 -12.01 11.79 26.00
N SER A 106 -13.10 11.34 26.60
CA SER A 106 -13.78 12.03 27.72
C SER A 106 -13.79 11.13 28.94
N ALA A 107 -12.63 10.59 29.30
CA ALA A 107 -12.50 10.01 30.61
C ALA A 107 -12.85 11.10 31.62
N SER A 108 -13.67 10.73 32.59
CA SER A 108 -14.26 11.58 33.64
C SER A 108 -13.24 12.30 34.53
N SER A 109 -11.95 12.26 34.20
CA SER A 109 -10.87 13.01 34.85
C SER A 109 -9.71 13.24 33.87
N GLU A 110 -9.03 14.36 34.01
CA GLU A 110 -7.83 14.77 33.28
C GLU A 110 -6.73 13.67 33.33
N ALA A 111 -6.52 13.09 34.50
CA ALA A 111 -5.55 11.99 34.67
C ALA A 111 -5.89 10.71 33.89
N SER A 112 -7.15 10.43 33.62
CA SER A 112 -7.56 9.30 32.78
C SER A 112 -7.32 9.60 31.30
N GLY A 113 -7.49 10.85 30.86
CA GLY A 113 -7.18 11.32 29.51
C GLY A 113 -5.71 11.22 29.21
N GLU A 114 -4.83 11.66 30.12
CA GLU A 114 -3.38 11.56 29.97
C GLU A 114 -2.89 10.11 29.87
N ARG A 115 -3.43 9.22 30.72
CA ARG A 115 -3.08 7.77 30.65
C ARG A 115 -3.49 7.16 29.32
N TYR A 116 -4.66 7.50 28.82
CA TYR A 116 -5.12 7.00 27.53
C TYR A 116 -4.28 7.56 26.37
N ALA A 117 -3.90 8.83 26.41
CA ALA A 117 -3.00 9.45 25.42
C ALA A 117 -1.64 8.76 25.41
N ALA A 118 -1.07 8.48 26.60
CA ALA A 118 0.18 7.73 26.69
C ALA A 118 0.05 6.30 26.17
N ALA A 119 -1.09 5.63 26.42
CA ALA A 119 -1.35 4.31 25.88
C ALA A 119 -1.48 4.32 24.35
N LEU A 120 -2.10 5.36 23.76
CA LEU A 120 -2.16 5.53 22.31
C LEU A 120 -0.78 5.75 21.69
N GLU A 121 0.07 6.54 22.33
CA GLU A 121 1.43 6.74 21.84
C GLU A 121 2.23 5.44 21.86
N HIS A 122 2.12 4.68 22.96
CA HIS A 122 2.72 3.34 23.00
C HIS A 122 2.16 2.41 21.91
N THR A 123 0.85 2.47 21.65
CA THR A 123 0.25 1.72 20.54
C THR A 123 0.85 2.12 19.19
N ARG A 124 1.13 3.41 18.95
CA ARG A 124 1.80 3.88 17.74
C ARG A 124 3.20 3.29 17.59
N GLU A 125 3.96 3.24 18.67
CA GLU A 125 5.29 2.61 18.68
C GLU A 125 5.20 1.12 18.32
N LEU A 126 4.26 0.39 18.91
CA LEU A 126 4.05 -1.03 18.63
C LEU A 126 3.63 -1.27 17.17
N VAL A 127 2.71 -0.47 16.65
CA VAL A 127 2.28 -0.54 15.24
C VAL A 127 3.44 -0.21 14.31
N ARG A 128 4.22 0.83 14.61
CA ARG A 128 5.42 1.18 13.85
C ARG A 128 6.40 0.01 13.79
N ALA A 129 6.67 -0.62 14.93
CA ALA A 129 7.57 -1.78 14.99
C ALA A 129 7.03 -2.99 14.21
N THR A 130 5.70 -3.19 14.19
CA THR A 130 5.09 -4.24 13.37
C THR A 130 5.27 -3.95 11.88
N ILE A 131 4.93 -2.75 11.43
CA ILE A 131 5.05 -2.36 10.01
C ILE A 131 6.51 -2.43 9.57
N GLU A 132 7.44 -1.94 10.38
CA GLU A 132 8.88 -2.01 10.08
C GLU A 132 9.32 -3.44 9.77
N GLN A 133 8.96 -4.39 10.63
CA GLN A 133 9.31 -5.80 10.43
C GLN A 133 8.72 -6.37 9.13
N LEU A 134 7.48 -6.02 8.80
CA LEU A 134 6.82 -6.51 7.58
C LEU A 134 7.43 -5.92 6.30
N VAL A 135 7.84 -4.65 6.33
CA VAL A 135 8.30 -3.95 5.11
C VAL A 135 9.82 -3.97 4.94
N HIS A 136 10.58 -4.33 5.98
CA HIS A 136 12.04 -4.43 5.89
C HIS A 136 12.51 -5.32 4.73
N PRO A 137 11.97 -6.53 4.51
CA PRO A 137 12.35 -7.36 3.36
C PRO A 137 12.11 -6.70 2.00
N LEU A 138 11.11 -5.81 1.90
CA LEU A 138 10.80 -5.04 0.70
C LEU A 138 11.82 -3.91 0.50
N ALA A 139 12.13 -3.19 1.59
CA ALA A 139 13.11 -2.11 1.58
C ALA A 139 14.50 -2.59 1.14
N ASP A 140 14.94 -3.73 1.65
CA ASP A 140 16.22 -4.37 1.28
C ASP A 140 16.30 -4.70 -0.22
N ARG A 141 15.15 -4.98 -0.85
CA ARG A 141 15.05 -5.29 -2.27
C ARG A 141 14.67 -4.10 -3.13
N GLY A 142 14.43 -2.93 -2.53
CA GLY A 142 13.98 -1.73 -3.23
C GLY A 142 12.62 -1.89 -3.92
N VAL A 143 11.73 -2.75 -3.38
CA VAL A 143 10.40 -2.99 -3.94
C VAL A 143 9.41 -2.00 -3.37
N PRO A 144 8.73 -1.20 -4.20
CA PRO A 144 7.68 -0.31 -3.75
C PRO A 144 6.47 -1.08 -3.25
N TRP A 145 5.73 -0.47 -2.33
CA TRP A 145 4.57 -1.10 -1.74
C TRP A 145 3.46 -0.11 -1.41
N ALA A 146 2.25 -0.62 -1.39
CA ALA A 146 1.05 0.10 -0.97
C ALA A 146 0.30 -0.70 0.10
N VAL A 147 -0.55 -0.03 0.86
CA VAL A 147 -1.35 -0.66 1.91
C VAL A 147 -2.80 -0.21 1.84
N THR A 148 -3.71 -1.15 2.08
CA THR A 148 -5.10 -0.90 2.44
C THR A 148 -5.38 -1.52 3.80
N PHE A 149 -6.52 -1.19 4.43
CA PHE A 149 -6.81 -1.62 5.79
C PHE A 149 -8.06 -2.49 5.85
N GLY A 150 -7.97 -3.53 6.66
CA GLY A 150 -9.07 -4.45 6.93
C GLY A 150 -9.82 -4.13 8.23
N ASN A 151 -10.61 -5.10 8.65
CA ASN A 151 -11.45 -4.97 9.83
C ASN A 151 -10.72 -5.24 11.16
N HIS A 152 -9.48 -5.71 11.11
CA HIS A 152 -8.67 -5.96 12.32
C HIS A 152 -7.65 -4.86 12.58
N ASP A 153 -7.17 -4.17 11.57
CA ASP A 153 -6.10 -3.18 11.73
C ASP A 153 -6.48 -2.09 12.74
N PHE A 154 -7.67 -1.48 12.60
CA PHE A 154 -8.13 -0.40 13.50
C PHE A 154 -8.39 -0.88 14.94
N GLN A 155 -8.51 -2.18 15.17
CA GLN A 155 -8.80 -2.73 16.50
C GLN A 155 -7.69 -2.46 17.50
N CYS A 156 -6.47 -2.15 17.07
CA CYS A 156 -5.39 -1.70 17.94
C CYS A 156 -5.68 -0.37 18.65
N GLY A 157 -6.71 0.38 18.19
CA GLY A 157 -7.11 1.68 18.75
C GLY A 157 -6.78 2.88 17.88
N LEU A 158 -5.85 2.74 16.93
CA LEU A 158 -5.58 3.75 15.91
C LEU A 158 -6.62 3.66 14.79
N ASP A 159 -6.90 4.77 14.14
CA ASP A 159 -7.69 4.73 12.93
C ASP A 159 -6.82 4.48 11.68
N ASN A 160 -7.48 4.19 10.56
CA ASN A 160 -6.77 3.87 9.32
C ASN A 160 -5.87 5.01 8.85
N ALA A 161 -6.25 6.26 9.09
CA ALA A 161 -5.44 7.41 8.69
C ALA A 161 -4.15 7.53 9.54
N GLU A 162 -4.26 7.20 10.83
CA GLU A 162 -3.11 7.15 11.74
C GLU A 162 -2.15 6.02 11.35
N ILE A 163 -2.69 4.81 11.08
CA ILE A 163 -1.85 3.67 10.66
C ILE A 163 -1.22 3.98 9.29
N GLU A 164 -1.96 4.57 8.35
CA GLU A 164 -1.44 4.96 7.05
C GLU A 164 -0.32 6.01 7.17
N SER A 165 -0.43 6.96 8.12
CA SER A 165 0.65 7.93 8.36
C SER A 165 1.93 7.26 8.84
N ILE A 166 1.82 6.22 9.68
CA ILE A 166 2.95 5.40 10.12
C ILE A 166 3.55 4.64 8.92
N CYS A 167 2.72 4.04 8.06
CA CYS A 167 3.19 3.33 6.88
C CYS A 167 4.02 4.23 5.95
N ARG A 168 3.63 5.50 5.80
CA ARG A 168 4.36 6.47 4.96
C ARG A 168 5.72 6.89 5.51
N GLU A 169 6.01 6.62 6.77
CA GLU A 169 7.34 6.86 7.34
C GLU A 169 8.41 5.92 6.75
N PHE A 170 7.99 4.77 6.20
CA PHE A 170 8.91 3.76 5.71
C PHE A 170 9.18 3.90 4.21
N PRO A 171 10.43 3.65 3.78
CA PRO A 171 10.81 3.75 2.38
C PRO A 171 10.01 2.80 1.50
N GLY A 172 9.70 3.25 0.29
CA GLY A 172 8.98 2.45 -0.70
C GLY A 172 7.46 2.47 -0.57
N CYS A 173 6.89 3.05 0.49
CA CYS A 173 5.45 3.26 0.58
C CYS A 173 4.99 4.26 -0.48
N ILE A 174 4.03 3.87 -1.31
CA ILE A 174 3.48 4.72 -2.39
C ILE A 174 2.07 5.22 -2.12
N ASN A 175 1.54 4.98 -0.91
CA ASN A 175 0.25 5.56 -0.54
C ASN A 175 0.32 7.09 -0.65
N PRO A 176 -0.65 7.73 -1.31
CA PRO A 176 -0.65 9.18 -1.47
C PRO A 176 -0.81 9.89 -0.12
N GLU A 177 -0.21 11.05 0.00
CA GLU A 177 -0.52 11.95 1.12
C GLU A 177 -1.97 12.42 1.01
N ARG A 178 -2.70 12.39 2.11
CA ARG A 178 -4.03 12.99 2.15
C ARG A 178 -3.87 14.51 2.13
N ALA A 179 -4.57 15.16 1.19
CA ALA A 179 -4.69 16.60 1.22
C ALA A 179 -5.39 17.04 2.51
N ALA A 180 -5.07 18.25 3.00
CA ALA A 180 -5.65 18.78 4.24
C ALA A 180 -7.18 18.91 4.22
N ASP A 181 -7.80 18.87 3.05
CA ASP A 181 -9.25 18.90 2.82
C ASP A 181 -9.91 17.51 2.86
N GLY A 182 -9.14 16.45 3.16
CA GLY A 182 -9.63 15.08 3.20
C GLY A 182 -9.73 14.39 1.84
N THR A 183 -9.42 15.08 0.75
CA THR A 183 -9.34 14.48 -0.58
C THR A 183 -8.03 13.70 -0.71
N THR A 184 -8.09 12.49 -1.25
CA THR A 184 -6.88 11.76 -1.63
C THR A 184 -6.24 12.49 -2.80
N GLY A 185 -5.01 12.95 -2.62
CA GLY A 185 -4.27 13.73 -3.60
C GLY A 185 -3.81 12.94 -4.83
N ILE A 186 -4.72 12.26 -5.51
CA ILE A 186 -4.49 11.83 -6.87
C ILE A 186 -4.80 13.03 -7.77
N ALA A 187 -3.81 13.91 -7.92
CA ALA A 187 -3.86 14.90 -8.97
C ALA A 187 -3.75 14.15 -10.30
N VAL A 188 -4.89 13.81 -10.90
CA VAL A 188 -4.96 13.43 -12.30
C VAL A 188 -4.61 14.67 -13.12
N LYS A 189 -3.32 14.94 -13.27
CA LYS A 189 -2.85 15.86 -14.31
C LYS A 189 -2.95 15.11 -15.61
N HIS A 190 -4.05 15.26 -16.27
CA HIS A 190 -4.28 15.36 -17.72
C HIS A 190 -5.71 14.92 -18.04
N GLY A 191 -6.59 15.88 -18.16
CA GLY A 191 -7.51 16.09 -19.27
C GLY A 191 -8.54 15.02 -19.66
N VAL A 192 -8.79 13.99 -18.87
CA VAL A 192 -9.99 13.18 -19.02
C VAL A 192 -10.68 13.22 -17.66
N LYS A 193 -11.62 14.14 -17.52
CA LYS A 193 -12.66 14.05 -16.51
C LYS A 193 -13.53 12.85 -16.91
N HIS A 194 -13.21 11.68 -16.42
CA HIS A 194 -14.25 10.70 -16.19
C HIS A 194 -14.93 11.19 -14.91
N ASP A 195 -16.15 11.65 -15.08
CA ASP A 195 -17.01 12.03 -13.99
C ASP A 195 -17.39 10.73 -13.28
N VAL A 196 -16.65 10.38 -12.24
CA VAL A 196 -16.88 9.18 -11.43
C VAL A 196 -18.23 9.32 -10.68
N GLY A 197 -18.74 10.54 -10.54
CA GLY A 197 -20.02 10.85 -9.93
C GLY A 197 -21.21 10.17 -10.62
N ASP A 198 -21.18 10.02 -11.93
CA ASP A 198 -22.27 9.37 -12.67
C ASP A 198 -22.28 7.84 -12.48
N MET A 199 -21.12 7.23 -12.21
CA MET A 199 -21.08 5.79 -11.96
C MET A 199 -21.51 5.42 -10.52
N GLU A 200 -21.31 6.31 -9.55
CA GLU A 200 -21.75 6.06 -8.16
C GLU A 200 -23.27 6.17 -8.00
N GLN A 201 -23.93 7.03 -8.76
CA GLN A 201 -25.38 7.14 -8.73
C GLN A 201 -26.11 5.93 -9.33
N ASP A 202 -25.47 5.24 -10.30
CA ASP A 202 -26.09 4.08 -10.96
C ASP A 202 -25.98 2.78 -10.16
N PHE A 203 -24.98 2.66 -9.26
CA PHE A 203 -24.74 1.40 -8.54
C PHE A 203 -24.90 1.48 -7.02
N GLY A 204 -25.18 2.65 -6.45
CA GLY A 204 -25.46 2.81 -5.02
C GLY A 204 -24.32 2.37 -4.11
N LEU A 205 -23.08 2.39 -4.59
CA LEU A 205 -21.91 2.01 -3.81
C LEU A 205 -21.40 3.22 -3.01
N PRO A 206 -21.01 3.03 -1.74
CA PRO A 206 -20.39 4.10 -0.96
C PRO A 206 -19.03 4.47 -1.54
N GLU A 207 -18.71 5.76 -1.51
CA GLU A 207 -17.43 6.31 -1.96
C GLU A 207 -16.24 5.52 -1.40
N GLN A 208 -15.63 4.72 -2.25
CA GLN A 208 -14.35 4.06 -2.00
C GLN A 208 -13.30 4.72 -2.91
N PRO A 209 -12.12 5.08 -2.40
CA PRO A 209 -11.09 5.64 -3.24
C PRO A 209 -10.62 4.60 -4.26
N VAL A 210 -10.86 4.87 -5.53
CA VAL A 210 -10.32 4.06 -6.63
C VAL A 210 -8.85 4.45 -6.83
N ILE A 211 -7.94 3.52 -6.63
CA ILE A 211 -6.55 3.68 -7.05
C ILE A 211 -6.53 3.46 -8.56
N ALA A 212 -6.56 4.54 -9.32
CA ALA A 212 -6.35 4.47 -10.76
C ALA A 212 -4.85 4.34 -11.05
N CYS A 213 -4.42 3.16 -11.51
CA CYS A 213 -3.14 3.00 -12.18
C CYS A 213 -3.23 3.63 -13.56
N ALA A 214 -2.49 4.73 -13.77
CA ALA A 214 -2.28 5.33 -15.08
C ALA A 214 -1.03 4.75 -15.75
#